data_b91b6a31309346dbf5bc33d278f45954
#
_entry.id   b91b6a31309346dbf5bc33d278f45954
#
_cell.length_a   1.000
_cell.length_b   1.000
_cell.length_c   1.000
_cell.angle_alpha   90.00
_cell.angle_beta   90.00
_cell.angle_gamma   90.00
#
_symmetry.space_group_name_H-M   'P 1'
#
loop_
_entity.id
_entity.type
_entity.pdbx_description
1 polymer ?
#
loop_
_entity_poly.entity_id
_entity_poly.type
_entity_poly.pdbx_seq_one_letter_code
_entity_poly.pdbx_strand_id
1 'polypeptide(L)'
;MPFEKIAFISADTDRADDAHERLEARYGRTAPGDADVIVVLGGDGTMLESMHGWFDKGVPLYGMNRGTVGFLMNEFQEGGLLERLDTAHEVVLHPLRMETQSVSGENDTAYCFNEVALLRETRQAAKLKIGIDGKVRMSELVCDGLVVATPAGSTAYNLSAHGPIIPIGSELLALTPISAFRPRRWRGALLPSMSNISIEVLDPKKRPVSAVADYTEVRDIRTVSIEQANEISLRMLFDPDHNLEERILNEQFIP
;
A
#
# COMPACT_ATOMS: atom_id res chain seq x y z
N MET A 1 25.14 2.16 10.38
CA MET A 1 26.07 3.29 10.13
C MET A 1 25.24 4.54 10.33
N PRO A 2 25.77 5.58 10.95
CA PRO A 2 25.00 6.82 11.09
C PRO A 2 24.63 7.37 9.72
N PHE A 3 23.40 7.86 9.57
CA PHE A 3 22.92 8.54 8.39
C PHE A 3 23.58 9.93 8.33
N GLU A 4 24.42 10.19 7.34
CA GLU A 4 25.15 11.46 7.21
C GLU A 4 24.47 12.41 6.22
N LYS A 5 23.87 11.84 5.17
CA LYS A 5 23.21 12.56 4.09
C LYS A 5 21.71 12.37 4.15
N ILE A 6 21.01 13.39 4.59
CA ILE A 6 19.56 13.38 4.72
C ILE A 6 18.95 14.20 3.60
N ALA A 7 18.02 13.61 2.87
CA ALA A 7 17.15 14.36 1.96
C ALA A 7 15.77 14.54 2.58
N PHE A 8 15.09 15.62 2.22
CA PHE A 8 13.73 15.91 2.64
C PHE A 8 12.80 15.97 1.43
N ILE A 9 11.62 15.38 1.55
CA ILE A 9 10.52 15.48 0.59
C ILE A 9 9.31 15.95 1.37
N SER A 10 8.61 16.99 0.90
CA SER A 10 7.41 17.54 1.54
C SER A 10 6.17 17.36 0.68
N ALA A 11 5.02 17.21 1.34
CA ALA A 11 3.72 17.41 0.70
C ALA A 11 3.58 18.87 0.25
N ASP A 12 2.80 19.13 -0.79
CA ASP A 12 2.46 20.47 -1.28
C ASP A 12 1.46 21.15 -0.32
N THR A 13 1.97 21.55 0.86
CA THR A 13 1.22 22.28 1.88
C THR A 13 2.15 23.22 2.64
N ASP A 14 1.66 24.43 2.98
CA ASP A 14 2.42 25.44 3.72
C ASP A 14 3.07 24.87 5.00
N ARG A 15 2.38 23.97 5.68
CA ARG A 15 2.84 23.34 6.92
C ARG A 15 3.99 22.36 6.70
N ALA A 16 4.00 21.63 5.58
CA ALA A 16 5.06 20.69 5.25
C ALA A 16 6.28 21.43 4.68
N ASP A 17 6.06 22.47 3.88
CA ASP A 17 7.12 23.31 3.30
C ASP A 17 7.89 24.09 4.38
N ASP A 18 7.18 24.72 5.32
CA ASP A 18 7.79 25.39 6.48
C ASP A 18 8.65 24.42 7.33
N ALA A 19 8.18 23.16 7.50
CA ALA A 19 8.96 22.14 8.19
C ALA A 19 10.18 21.72 7.37
N HIS A 20 10.05 21.59 6.06
CA HIS A 20 11.12 21.25 5.13
C HIS A 20 12.25 22.29 5.21
N GLU A 21 11.94 23.58 5.07
CA GLU A 21 12.91 24.67 5.15
C GLU A 21 13.67 24.67 6.48
N ARG A 22 12.96 24.48 7.61
CA ARG A 22 13.59 24.43 8.94
C ARG A 22 14.50 23.23 9.12
N LEU A 23 14.11 22.07 8.61
CA LEU A 23 14.92 20.86 8.71
C LEU A 23 16.14 20.91 7.78
N GLU A 24 16.02 21.41 6.54
CA GLU A 24 17.17 21.67 5.67
C GLU A 24 18.16 22.67 6.26
N ALA A 25 17.68 23.75 6.88
CA ALA A 25 18.51 24.72 7.56
C ALA A 25 19.31 24.12 8.74
N ARG A 26 18.75 23.11 9.39
CA ARG A 26 19.36 22.47 10.57
C ARG A 26 20.26 21.29 10.25
N TYR A 27 19.86 20.44 9.28
CA TYR A 27 20.54 19.17 8.99
C TYR A 27 21.25 19.15 7.64
N GLY A 28 21.16 20.24 6.88
CA GLY A 28 21.77 20.36 5.55
C GLY A 28 20.82 19.92 4.45
N ARG A 29 21.24 20.21 3.23
CA ARG A 29 20.50 19.88 2.01
C ARG A 29 21.22 18.80 1.23
N THR A 30 20.54 17.71 0.94
CA THR A 30 21.03 16.62 0.10
C THR A 30 20.00 16.32 -0.97
N ALA A 31 20.45 16.07 -2.20
CA ALA A 31 19.54 15.59 -3.23
C ALA A 31 19.08 14.16 -2.90
N PRO A 32 17.81 13.81 -3.10
CA PRO A 32 17.29 12.49 -2.71
C PRO A 32 18.06 11.29 -3.32
N GLY A 33 18.62 11.45 -4.53
CA GLY A 33 19.43 10.42 -5.19
C GLY A 33 20.82 10.19 -4.57
N ASP A 34 21.29 11.10 -3.71
CA ASP A 34 22.60 11.04 -3.03
C ASP A 34 22.46 10.81 -1.52
N ALA A 35 21.25 10.60 -1.05
CA ALA A 35 20.93 10.51 0.38
C ALA A 35 21.11 9.09 0.93
N ASP A 36 21.48 9.01 2.21
CA ASP A 36 21.50 7.77 2.99
C ASP A 36 20.11 7.42 3.53
N VAL A 37 19.27 8.44 3.69
CA VAL A 37 17.88 8.34 4.14
C VAL A 37 17.04 9.49 3.57
N ILE A 38 15.79 9.22 3.23
CA ILE A 38 14.82 10.24 2.80
C ILE A 38 13.79 10.43 3.91
N VAL A 39 13.71 11.67 4.43
CA VAL A 39 12.70 12.08 5.39
C VAL A 39 11.50 12.66 4.64
N VAL A 40 10.35 12.04 4.79
CA VAL A 40 9.10 12.42 4.12
C VAL A 40 8.22 13.21 5.09
N LEU A 41 7.90 14.46 4.73
CA LEU A 41 7.09 15.41 5.52
C LEU A 41 5.68 15.51 4.93
N GLY A 42 4.71 14.85 5.54
CA GLY A 42 3.34 14.82 5.00
C GLY A 42 2.42 13.88 5.76
N GLY A 43 1.57 13.21 5.04
CA GLY A 43 0.71 12.12 5.52
C GLY A 43 0.98 10.82 4.76
N ASP A 44 0.13 9.80 4.96
CA ASP A 44 0.28 8.49 4.31
C ASP A 44 0.26 8.58 2.77
N GLY A 45 -0.51 9.50 2.19
CA GLY A 45 -0.52 9.74 0.74
C GLY A 45 0.84 10.17 0.20
N THR A 46 1.49 11.16 0.84
CA THR A 46 2.84 11.62 0.48
C THR A 46 3.88 10.51 0.68
N MET A 47 3.70 9.71 1.75
CA MET A 47 4.55 8.55 1.98
C MET A 47 4.39 7.53 0.85
N LEU A 48 3.17 7.20 0.44
CA LEU A 48 2.89 6.25 -0.64
C LEU A 48 3.51 6.72 -1.97
N GLU A 49 3.38 8.01 -2.31
CA GLU A 49 4.05 8.60 -3.48
C GLU A 49 5.57 8.47 -3.40
N SER A 50 6.14 8.73 -2.21
CA SER A 50 7.58 8.58 -1.97
C SER A 50 8.03 7.11 -2.09
N MET A 51 7.23 6.18 -1.59
CA MET A 51 7.48 4.74 -1.74
C MET A 51 7.58 4.35 -3.22
N HIS A 52 6.64 4.80 -4.04
CA HIS A 52 6.67 4.57 -5.50
C HIS A 52 7.84 5.24 -6.22
N GLY A 53 8.27 6.40 -5.74
CA GLY A 53 9.40 7.12 -6.33
C GLY A 53 10.77 6.52 -6.01
N TRP A 54 10.88 5.77 -4.90
CA TRP A 54 12.19 5.40 -4.34
C TRP A 54 12.38 3.90 -4.05
N PHE A 55 11.39 3.03 -4.33
CA PHE A 55 11.47 1.59 -3.97
C PHE A 55 12.63 0.85 -4.67
N ASP A 56 13.08 1.32 -5.84
CA ASP A 56 14.15 0.71 -6.62
C ASP A 56 15.55 1.27 -6.30
N LYS A 57 15.64 2.25 -5.41
CA LYS A 57 16.89 2.95 -5.07
C LYS A 57 17.58 2.42 -3.81
N GLY A 58 16.91 1.59 -3.02
CA GLY A 58 17.46 1.01 -1.80
C GLY A 58 17.68 2.02 -0.66
N VAL A 59 17.21 3.26 -0.79
CA VAL A 59 17.28 4.30 0.24
C VAL A 59 16.11 4.13 1.20
N PRO A 60 16.33 4.05 2.52
CA PRO A 60 15.24 3.94 3.49
C PRO A 60 14.44 5.23 3.59
N LEU A 61 13.15 5.09 3.86
CA LEU A 61 12.22 6.20 4.07
C LEU A 61 11.89 6.35 5.55
N TYR A 62 11.86 7.59 6.03
CA TYR A 62 11.46 7.95 7.39
C TYR A 62 10.37 9.02 7.32
N GLY A 63 9.14 8.69 7.67
CA GLY A 63 8.02 9.62 7.62
C GLY A 63 7.90 10.47 8.88
N MET A 64 7.63 11.77 8.74
CA MET A 64 7.22 12.65 9.82
C MET A 64 5.88 13.30 9.51
N ASN A 65 4.89 13.13 10.38
CA ASN A 65 3.51 13.56 10.15
C ASN A 65 3.38 15.09 10.12
N ARG A 66 2.99 15.65 8.98
CA ARG A 66 2.60 17.06 8.81
C ARG A 66 1.15 17.23 8.32
N GLY A 67 0.41 16.12 8.23
CA GLY A 67 -1.02 16.07 7.89
C GLY A 67 -1.91 15.69 9.07
N THR A 68 -2.99 14.98 8.77
CA THR A 68 -3.81 14.26 9.73
C THR A 68 -3.07 13.00 10.23
N VAL A 69 -3.64 12.27 11.18
CA VAL A 69 -3.04 11.03 11.69
C VAL A 69 -2.84 10.03 10.53
N GLY A 70 -1.63 9.49 10.41
CA GLY A 70 -1.26 8.48 9.42
C GLY A 70 -0.60 7.27 10.06
N PHE A 71 -0.72 6.09 9.44
CA PHE A 71 -0.15 4.84 9.95
C PHE A 71 1.33 4.68 9.63
N LEU A 72 1.77 5.29 8.50
CA LEU A 72 3.14 5.16 8.00
C LEU A 72 4.07 6.30 8.47
N MET A 73 3.57 7.20 9.32
CA MET A 73 4.29 8.42 9.70
C MET A 73 4.64 8.42 11.19
N ASN A 74 5.88 8.75 11.51
CA ASN A 74 6.31 9.06 12.88
C ASN A 74 5.77 10.42 13.32
N GLU A 75 5.83 10.71 14.62
CA GLU A 75 5.50 12.03 15.16
C GLU A 75 6.51 13.07 14.65
N PHE A 76 6.01 14.26 14.32
CA PHE A 76 6.87 15.37 13.89
C PHE A 76 7.62 15.99 15.06
N GLN A 77 8.93 16.00 14.97
CA GLN A 77 9.82 16.69 15.90
C GLN A 77 11.03 17.24 15.11
N GLU A 78 11.36 18.52 15.29
CA GLU A 78 12.49 19.15 14.59
C GLU A 78 13.85 18.78 15.20
N GLY A 79 13.88 18.50 16.48
CA GLY A 79 15.09 18.17 17.21
C GLY A 79 15.34 16.68 17.30
N GLY A 80 16.62 16.28 17.47
CA GLY A 80 16.97 14.89 17.73
C GLY A 80 16.82 13.94 16.54
N LEU A 81 16.74 14.46 15.29
CA LEU A 81 16.49 13.61 14.12
C LEU A 81 17.58 12.54 13.94
N LEU A 82 18.86 12.90 14.15
CA LEU A 82 19.97 11.95 13.97
C LEU A 82 19.89 10.80 14.99
N GLU A 83 19.60 11.11 16.25
CA GLU A 83 19.41 10.11 17.30
C GLU A 83 18.20 9.21 17.04
N ARG A 84 17.11 9.79 16.53
CA ARG A 84 15.90 9.04 16.16
C ARG A 84 16.18 8.09 14.99
N LEU A 85 16.86 8.57 13.94
CA LEU A 85 17.25 7.74 12.81
C LEU A 85 18.20 6.60 13.22
N ASP A 86 19.13 6.86 14.15
CA ASP A 86 20.11 5.87 14.63
C ASP A 86 19.45 4.78 15.50
N THR A 87 18.37 5.12 16.19
CA THR A 87 17.60 4.19 17.04
C THR A 87 16.35 3.63 16.37
N ALA A 88 16.03 4.05 15.14
CA ALA A 88 14.82 3.63 14.43
C ALA A 88 14.78 2.12 14.19
N HIS A 89 13.59 1.54 14.29
CA HIS A 89 13.31 0.18 13.87
C HIS A 89 13.08 0.16 12.35
N GLU A 90 13.80 -0.72 11.67
CA GLU A 90 13.61 -0.93 10.24
C GLU A 90 12.53 -1.98 9.99
N VAL A 91 11.58 -1.65 9.12
CA VAL A 91 10.58 -2.57 8.58
C VAL A 91 10.77 -2.66 7.07
N VAL A 92 10.88 -3.88 6.56
CA VAL A 92 10.98 -4.14 5.12
C VAL A 92 9.60 -4.42 4.55
N LEU A 93 9.23 -3.66 3.53
CA LEU A 93 7.99 -3.84 2.79
C LEU A 93 8.29 -4.38 1.39
N HIS A 94 7.45 -5.31 0.94
CA HIS A 94 7.46 -5.81 -0.43
C HIS A 94 6.14 -5.42 -1.11
N PRO A 95 6.17 -4.79 -2.30
CA PRO A 95 4.94 -4.44 -3.01
C PRO A 95 4.26 -5.67 -3.57
N LEU A 96 2.96 -5.56 -3.89
CA LEU A 96 2.30 -6.49 -4.79
C LEU A 96 2.61 -6.09 -6.23
N ARG A 97 2.87 -7.08 -7.08
CA ARG A 97 2.88 -6.97 -8.52
C ARG A 97 1.51 -7.36 -9.05
N MET A 98 0.89 -6.47 -9.78
CA MET A 98 -0.33 -6.69 -10.53
C MET A 98 0.01 -6.85 -12.00
N GLU A 99 -0.34 -7.97 -12.60
CA GLU A 99 -0.28 -8.21 -14.04
C GLU A 99 -1.70 -8.35 -14.56
N THR A 100 -2.06 -7.57 -15.57
CA THR A 100 -3.40 -7.56 -16.14
C THR A 100 -3.37 -7.95 -17.61
N GLN A 101 -4.47 -8.56 -18.08
CA GLN A 101 -4.78 -8.66 -19.49
C GLN A 101 -6.16 -8.05 -19.73
N SER A 102 -6.23 -7.07 -20.62
CA SER A 102 -7.48 -6.44 -21.02
C SER A 102 -8.31 -7.30 -21.96
N VAL A 103 -9.55 -6.90 -22.22
CA VAL A 103 -10.43 -7.54 -23.21
C VAL A 103 -9.88 -7.41 -24.64
N SER A 104 -9.11 -6.34 -24.93
CA SER A 104 -8.41 -6.14 -26.21
C SER A 104 -7.19 -7.06 -26.37
N GLY A 105 -6.69 -7.64 -25.28
CA GLY A 105 -5.51 -8.49 -25.26
C GLY A 105 -4.22 -7.75 -24.90
N GLU A 106 -4.30 -6.47 -24.50
CA GLU A 106 -3.16 -5.70 -23.99
C GLU A 106 -2.80 -6.20 -22.58
N ASN A 107 -1.51 -6.20 -22.28
CA ASN A 107 -0.98 -6.57 -20.98
C ASN A 107 -0.32 -5.37 -20.32
N ASP A 108 -0.62 -5.17 -19.04
CA ASP A 108 -0.03 -4.12 -18.22
C ASP A 108 0.52 -4.72 -16.93
N THR A 109 1.54 -4.07 -16.39
CA THR A 109 2.13 -4.43 -15.09
C THR A 109 2.22 -3.18 -14.22
N ALA A 110 1.77 -3.29 -12.98
CA ALA A 110 1.90 -2.22 -11.98
C ALA A 110 2.26 -2.81 -10.61
N TYR A 111 2.82 -1.97 -9.76
CA TYR A 111 3.15 -2.31 -8.37
C TYR A 111 2.30 -1.49 -7.42
N CYS A 112 1.98 -2.05 -6.25
CA CYS A 112 1.32 -1.32 -5.17
C CYS A 112 1.88 -1.71 -3.80
N PHE A 113 1.91 -0.77 -2.89
CA PHE A 113 2.31 -0.98 -1.51
C PHE A 113 1.10 -1.17 -0.60
N ASN A 114 -0.05 -0.57 -0.94
CA ASN A 114 -1.29 -0.77 -0.19
C ASN A 114 -2.08 -1.96 -0.74
N GLU A 115 -2.74 -1.79 -1.88
CA GLU A 115 -3.65 -2.82 -2.40
C GLU A 115 -3.82 -2.80 -3.92
N VAL A 116 -4.24 -3.94 -4.43
CA VAL A 116 -4.89 -4.04 -5.74
C VAL A 116 -6.39 -4.14 -5.53
N ALA A 117 -7.14 -3.17 -6.08
CA ALA A 117 -8.60 -3.15 -6.04
C ALA A 117 -9.19 -3.41 -7.42
N LEU A 118 -10.09 -4.39 -7.53
CA LEU A 118 -10.92 -4.59 -8.72
C LEU A 118 -12.27 -3.96 -8.48
N LEU A 119 -12.74 -3.12 -9.41
CA LEU A 119 -13.98 -2.37 -9.29
C LEU A 119 -14.83 -2.50 -10.55
N ARG A 120 -16.14 -2.71 -10.38
CA ARG A 120 -17.07 -2.65 -11.51
C ARG A 120 -17.10 -1.25 -12.13
N GLU A 121 -17.05 -1.16 -13.45
CA GLU A 121 -17.06 0.12 -14.16
C GLU A 121 -18.47 0.66 -14.43
N THR A 122 -19.49 -0.18 -14.27
CA THR A 122 -20.86 0.17 -14.59
C THR A 122 -21.81 -0.18 -13.44
N ARG A 123 -23.11 0.08 -13.63
CA ARG A 123 -24.17 -0.35 -12.68
C ARG A 123 -24.32 -1.88 -12.55
N GLN A 124 -23.76 -2.66 -13.47
CA GLN A 124 -23.81 -4.13 -13.40
C GLN A 124 -22.80 -4.61 -12.35
N ALA A 125 -23.22 -5.50 -11.45
CA ALA A 125 -22.31 -6.12 -10.50
C ALA A 125 -21.19 -6.88 -11.25
N ALA A 126 -19.97 -6.81 -10.74
CA ALA A 126 -18.88 -7.64 -11.22
C ALA A 126 -19.17 -9.11 -10.97
N LYS A 127 -18.69 -9.98 -11.83
CA LYS A 127 -18.65 -11.43 -11.66
C LYS A 127 -17.21 -11.88 -11.79
N LEU A 128 -16.65 -12.37 -10.71
CA LEU A 128 -15.24 -12.72 -10.61
C LEU A 128 -15.09 -14.20 -10.29
N LYS A 129 -14.17 -14.87 -10.97
CA LYS A 129 -13.68 -16.20 -10.62
C LYS A 129 -12.33 -16.04 -9.95
N ILE A 130 -12.12 -16.66 -8.80
CA ILE A 130 -10.93 -16.51 -7.99
C ILE A 130 -10.17 -17.82 -7.92
N GLY A 131 -8.90 -17.78 -8.31
CA GLY A 131 -7.93 -18.83 -8.14
C GLY A 131 -6.85 -18.45 -7.13
N ILE A 132 -6.37 -19.40 -6.36
CA ILE A 132 -5.23 -19.26 -5.46
C ILE A 132 -4.29 -20.43 -5.71
N ASP A 133 -3.02 -20.13 -6.03
CA ASP A 133 -1.97 -21.10 -6.31
C ASP A 133 -2.39 -22.13 -7.37
N GLY A 134 -2.96 -21.62 -8.48
CA GLY A 134 -3.43 -22.43 -9.61
C GLY A 134 -4.70 -23.23 -9.37
N LYS A 135 -5.32 -23.12 -8.18
CA LYS A 135 -6.59 -23.82 -7.87
C LYS A 135 -7.74 -22.85 -7.80
N VAL A 136 -8.82 -23.12 -8.53
CA VAL A 136 -10.07 -22.36 -8.41
C VAL A 136 -10.64 -22.54 -7.01
N ARG A 137 -10.71 -21.44 -6.24
CA ARG A 137 -11.29 -21.42 -4.90
C ARG A 137 -12.72 -20.92 -4.90
N MET A 138 -13.07 -20.07 -5.83
CA MET A 138 -14.43 -19.56 -6.01
C MET A 138 -14.73 -19.44 -7.50
N SER A 139 -15.70 -20.20 -7.96
CA SER A 139 -16.08 -20.22 -9.38
C SER A 139 -16.84 -18.98 -9.82
N GLU A 140 -17.59 -18.33 -8.93
CA GLU A 140 -18.29 -17.07 -9.18
C GLU A 140 -18.47 -16.28 -7.87
N LEU A 141 -17.91 -15.08 -7.81
CA LEU A 141 -18.23 -14.04 -6.85
C LEU A 141 -19.00 -12.93 -7.56
N VAL A 142 -20.21 -12.61 -7.07
CA VAL A 142 -20.99 -11.44 -7.55
C VAL A 142 -20.86 -10.33 -6.52
N CYS A 143 -20.26 -9.21 -6.92
CA CYS A 143 -19.90 -8.12 -5.99
C CYS A 143 -19.80 -6.77 -6.72
N ASP A 144 -19.49 -5.71 -5.97
CA ASP A 144 -19.09 -4.43 -6.54
C ASP A 144 -17.58 -4.39 -6.86
N GLY A 145 -16.79 -5.18 -6.15
CA GLY A 145 -15.36 -5.28 -6.33
C GLY A 145 -14.69 -6.29 -5.39
N LEU A 146 -13.36 -6.33 -5.47
CA LEU A 146 -12.51 -7.20 -4.65
C LEU A 146 -11.19 -6.48 -4.38
N VAL A 147 -10.72 -6.51 -3.15
CA VAL A 147 -9.45 -5.92 -2.72
C VAL A 147 -8.47 -7.01 -2.34
N VAL A 148 -7.24 -6.91 -2.79
CA VAL A 148 -6.09 -7.69 -2.30
C VAL A 148 -5.13 -6.70 -1.65
N ALA A 149 -5.02 -6.74 -0.33
CA ALA A 149 -4.22 -5.78 0.43
C ALA A 149 -3.02 -6.43 1.09
N THR A 150 -1.92 -5.67 1.13
CA THR A 150 -0.74 -5.93 1.96
C THR A 150 -1.05 -5.63 3.43
N PRO A 151 -0.18 -6.00 4.37
CA PRO A 151 -0.27 -5.52 5.75
C PRO A 151 -0.30 -3.98 5.84
N ALA A 152 0.54 -3.27 5.08
CA ALA A 152 0.56 -1.80 5.06
C ALA A 152 -0.75 -1.20 4.56
N GLY A 153 -1.35 -1.78 3.51
CA GLY A 153 -2.63 -1.36 2.94
C GLY A 153 -3.86 -1.86 3.71
N SER A 154 -3.68 -2.72 4.71
CA SER A 154 -4.82 -3.29 5.44
C SER A 154 -5.64 -2.23 6.20
N THR A 155 -5.04 -1.09 6.54
CA THR A 155 -5.68 0.07 7.18
C THR A 155 -6.19 1.12 6.18
N ALA A 156 -5.95 0.93 4.88
CA ALA A 156 -6.41 1.82 3.80
C ALA A 156 -7.79 1.40 3.24
N TYR A 157 -7.92 1.21 1.94
CA TYR A 157 -9.19 0.85 1.32
C TYR A 157 -9.75 -0.49 1.81
N ASN A 158 -8.85 -1.45 2.13
CA ASN A 158 -9.23 -2.71 2.72
C ASN A 158 -10.08 -2.54 3.99
N LEU A 159 -9.70 -1.62 4.90
CA LEU A 159 -10.46 -1.33 6.12
C LEU A 159 -11.84 -0.75 5.78
N SER A 160 -11.93 0.18 4.83
CA SER A 160 -13.19 0.74 4.35
C SER A 160 -14.11 -0.31 3.71
N ALA A 161 -13.53 -1.38 3.13
CA ALA A 161 -14.26 -2.54 2.63
C ALA A 161 -14.59 -3.56 3.73
N HIS A 162 -14.37 -3.23 5.00
CA HIS A 162 -14.54 -4.10 6.17
C HIS A 162 -13.63 -5.34 6.16
N GLY A 163 -12.46 -5.23 5.55
CA GLY A 163 -11.40 -6.24 5.63
C GLY A 163 -10.69 -6.22 6.98
N PRO A 164 -9.96 -7.30 7.30
CA PRO A 164 -9.19 -7.37 8.54
C PRO A 164 -7.98 -6.42 8.49
N ILE A 165 -7.63 -5.84 9.64
CA ILE A 165 -6.34 -5.17 9.82
C ILE A 165 -5.29 -6.25 10.04
N ILE A 166 -4.15 -6.11 9.35
CA ILE A 166 -3.02 -7.04 9.43
C ILE A 166 -1.82 -6.27 9.96
N PRO A 167 -1.16 -6.75 11.03
CA PRO A 167 0.06 -6.12 11.55
C PRO A 167 1.15 -6.04 10.46
N ILE A 168 1.84 -4.90 10.37
CA ILE A 168 2.97 -4.72 9.46
C ILE A 168 4.06 -5.73 9.83
N GLY A 169 4.67 -6.35 8.81
CA GLY A 169 5.63 -7.43 9.00
C GLY A 169 5.02 -8.84 9.06
N SER A 170 3.68 -8.96 9.03
CA SER A 170 3.02 -10.25 8.90
C SER A 170 3.18 -10.81 7.49
N GLU A 171 3.38 -12.12 7.37
CA GLU A 171 3.45 -12.82 6.08
C GLU A 171 2.05 -13.20 5.57
N LEU A 172 1.14 -12.22 5.52
CA LEU A 172 -0.26 -12.40 5.14
C LEU A 172 -0.70 -11.34 4.13
N LEU A 173 -1.70 -11.69 3.32
CA LEU A 173 -2.48 -10.78 2.48
C LEU A 173 -3.95 -10.87 2.85
N ALA A 174 -4.67 -9.75 2.78
CA ALA A 174 -6.12 -9.75 2.88
C ALA A 174 -6.75 -9.84 1.50
N LEU A 175 -7.71 -10.73 1.34
CA LEU A 175 -8.58 -10.82 0.16
C LEU A 175 -9.99 -10.45 0.59
N THR A 176 -10.45 -9.24 0.28
CA THR A 176 -11.67 -8.64 0.84
C THR A 176 -12.67 -8.28 -0.26
N PRO A 177 -13.90 -8.82 -0.25
CA PRO A 177 -14.92 -8.44 -1.22
C PRO A 177 -15.55 -7.08 -0.89
N ILE A 178 -15.87 -6.31 -1.92
CA ILE A 178 -16.64 -5.08 -1.80
C ILE A 178 -18.10 -5.40 -2.11
N SER A 179 -19.00 -5.23 -1.15
CA SER A 179 -20.45 -5.44 -1.30
C SER A 179 -20.80 -6.79 -1.93
N ALA A 180 -20.29 -7.90 -1.38
CA ALA A 180 -20.57 -9.24 -1.89
C ALA A 180 -22.07 -9.55 -1.91
N PHE A 181 -22.62 -9.80 -3.11
CA PHE A 181 -24.02 -10.19 -3.30
C PHE A 181 -24.20 -11.71 -3.28
N ARG A 182 -23.28 -12.46 -3.87
CA ARG A 182 -23.22 -13.93 -3.83
C ARG A 182 -21.76 -14.39 -3.86
N PRO A 183 -21.33 -15.24 -2.91
CA PRO A 183 -22.06 -15.69 -1.70
C PRO A 183 -22.15 -14.55 -0.66
N ARG A 184 -23.33 -14.28 -0.13
CA ARG A 184 -23.57 -13.15 0.81
C ARG A 184 -22.83 -13.24 2.13
N ARG A 185 -22.46 -14.44 2.56
CA ARG A 185 -21.78 -14.69 3.84
C ARG A 185 -20.27 -14.72 3.74
N TRP A 186 -19.74 -14.67 2.53
CA TRP A 186 -18.31 -14.66 2.36
C TRP A 186 -17.74 -13.26 2.71
N ARG A 187 -16.83 -13.24 3.66
CA ARG A 187 -16.24 -12.02 4.21
C ARG A 187 -14.83 -11.77 3.69
N GLY A 188 -14.33 -12.64 2.83
CA GLY A 188 -12.94 -12.62 2.39
C GLY A 188 -12.12 -13.75 2.99
N ALA A 189 -10.82 -13.65 2.82
CA ALA A 189 -9.85 -14.62 3.35
C ALA A 189 -8.54 -13.94 3.69
N LEU A 190 -7.79 -14.49 4.64
CA LEU A 190 -6.38 -14.24 4.81
C LEU A 190 -5.60 -15.30 4.04
N LEU A 191 -4.60 -14.86 3.29
CA LEU A 191 -3.76 -15.71 2.46
C LEU A 191 -2.31 -15.54 2.89
N PRO A 192 -1.46 -16.59 2.76
CA PRO A 192 -0.02 -16.41 2.86
C PRO A 192 0.47 -15.34 1.86
N SER A 193 1.47 -14.53 2.24
CA SER A 193 2.01 -13.46 1.39
C SER A 193 2.56 -13.97 0.06
N MET A 194 3.05 -15.21 0.03
CA MET A 194 3.59 -15.88 -1.15
C MET A 194 2.53 -16.46 -2.10
N SER A 195 1.23 -16.29 -1.80
CA SER A 195 0.17 -16.83 -2.65
C SER A 195 0.11 -16.09 -3.99
N ASN A 196 -0.02 -16.84 -5.08
CA ASN A 196 -0.40 -16.29 -6.38
C ASN A 196 -1.92 -16.25 -6.48
N ILE A 197 -2.47 -15.04 -6.68
CA ILE A 197 -3.91 -14.79 -6.75
C ILE A 197 -4.27 -14.50 -8.20
N SER A 198 -5.11 -15.32 -8.79
CA SER A 198 -5.62 -15.12 -10.15
C SER A 198 -7.10 -14.78 -10.13
N ILE A 199 -7.48 -13.73 -10.84
CA ILE A 199 -8.86 -13.28 -10.95
C ILE A 199 -9.25 -13.20 -12.42
N GLU A 200 -10.34 -13.88 -12.79
CA GLU A 200 -10.93 -13.83 -14.12
C GLU A 200 -12.28 -13.11 -14.04
N VAL A 201 -12.45 -12.09 -14.88
CA VAL A 201 -13.72 -11.38 -15.03
C VAL A 201 -14.66 -12.19 -15.92
N LEU A 202 -15.78 -12.62 -15.35
CA LEU A 202 -16.81 -13.35 -16.09
C LEU A 202 -17.73 -12.36 -16.80
N ASP A 203 -18.00 -12.61 -18.10
CA ASP A 203 -18.79 -11.73 -18.96
C ASP A 203 -18.23 -10.29 -19.09
N PRO A 204 -16.93 -10.06 -19.33
CA PRO A 204 -16.30 -8.74 -19.23
C PRO A 204 -16.93 -7.70 -20.15
N LYS A 205 -17.44 -8.07 -21.33
CA LYS A 205 -18.14 -7.15 -22.24
C LYS A 205 -19.45 -6.59 -21.66
N LYS A 206 -20.13 -7.35 -20.81
CA LYS A 206 -21.39 -6.95 -20.15
C LYS A 206 -21.13 -6.33 -18.78
N ARG A 207 -20.06 -6.73 -18.13
CA ARG A 207 -19.70 -6.41 -16.76
C ARG A 207 -18.24 -5.99 -16.68
N PRO A 208 -17.89 -4.85 -17.32
CA PRO A 208 -16.52 -4.39 -17.32
C PRO A 208 -16.04 -4.08 -15.91
N VAL A 209 -14.77 -4.37 -15.68
CA VAL A 209 -14.09 -4.23 -14.39
C VAL A 209 -12.75 -3.54 -14.64
N SER A 210 -12.42 -2.55 -13.81
CA SER A 210 -11.08 -1.98 -13.72
C SER A 210 -10.29 -2.63 -12.58
N ALA A 211 -8.97 -2.66 -12.73
CA ALA A 211 -8.03 -3.02 -11.68
C ALA A 211 -7.15 -1.81 -11.36
N VAL A 212 -6.99 -1.52 -10.07
CA VAL A 212 -6.25 -0.35 -9.58
C VAL A 212 -5.16 -0.85 -8.62
N ALA A 213 -3.90 -0.57 -8.93
CA ALA A 213 -2.77 -0.79 -8.06
C ALA A 213 -2.35 0.56 -7.45
N ASP A 214 -2.67 0.80 -6.19
CA ASP A 214 -2.61 2.10 -5.51
C ASP A 214 -3.32 3.20 -6.32
N TYR A 215 -2.62 3.94 -7.18
CA TYR A 215 -3.18 4.99 -8.06
C TYR A 215 -3.11 4.64 -9.56
N THR A 216 -2.58 3.48 -9.93
CA THR A 216 -2.49 3.06 -11.34
C THR A 216 -3.70 2.24 -11.73
N GLU A 217 -4.61 2.82 -12.52
CA GLU A 217 -5.83 2.17 -13.01
C GLU A 217 -5.62 1.56 -14.40
N VAL A 218 -6.05 0.30 -14.58
CA VAL A 218 -6.19 -0.38 -15.87
C VAL A 218 -7.64 -0.81 -16.04
N ARG A 219 -8.25 -0.47 -17.17
CA ARG A 219 -9.68 -0.68 -17.44
C ARG A 219 -9.94 -1.87 -18.37
N ASP A 220 -11.22 -2.26 -18.45
CA ASP A 220 -11.68 -3.33 -19.35
C ASP A 220 -10.91 -4.64 -19.15
N ILE A 221 -10.67 -5.04 -17.91
CA ILE A 221 -9.87 -6.20 -17.53
C ILE A 221 -10.58 -7.51 -17.87
N ARG A 222 -9.84 -8.46 -18.43
CA ARG A 222 -10.21 -9.87 -18.59
C ARG A 222 -9.67 -10.71 -17.44
N THR A 223 -8.38 -10.59 -17.17
CA THR A 223 -7.70 -11.35 -16.10
C THR A 223 -6.72 -10.47 -15.34
N VAL A 224 -6.55 -10.77 -14.07
CA VAL A 224 -5.53 -10.15 -13.22
C VAL A 224 -4.78 -11.26 -12.47
N SER A 225 -3.47 -11.18 -12.46
CA SER A 225 -2.60 -11.96 -11.57
C SER A 225 -1.98 -11.02 -10.55
N ILE A 226 -1.99 -11.42 -9.28
CA ILE A 226 -1.45 -10.62 -8.17
C ILE A 226 -0.56 -11.52 -7.32
N GLU A 227 0.66 -11.07 -7.08
CA GLU A 227 1.61 -11.75 -6.20
C GLU A 227 2.55 -10.74 -5.53
N GLN A 228 3.16 -11.11 -4.42
CA GLN A 228 4.18 -10.27 -3.78
C GLN A 228 5.47 -10.30 -4.60
N ALA A 229 6.01 -9.12 -4.90
CA ALA A 229 7.28 -8.94 -5.61
C ALA A 229 8.44 -8.97 -4.61
N ASN A 230 8.90 -10.17 -4.25
CA ASN A 230 9.95 -10.35 -3.24
C ASN A 230 11.34 -9.86 -3.67
N GLU A 231 11.55 -9.70 -4.97
CA GLU A 231 12.75 -9.11 -5.56
C GLU A 231 12.86 -7.60 -5.31
N ILE A 232 11.75 -6.96 -4.94
CA ILE A 232 11.66 -5.54 -4.60
C ILE A 232 11.50 -5.42 -3.09
N SER A 233 12.32 -4.58 -2.47
CA SER A 233 12.21 -4.29 -1.05
C SER A 233 12.34 -2.78 -0.80
N LEU A 234 11.47 -2.26 0.05
CA LEU A 234 11.52 -0.89 0.55
C LEU A 234 11.71 -0.91 2.06
N ARG A 235 12.70 -0.18 2.55
CA ARG A 235 12.98 -0.05 3.98
C ARG A 235 12.26 1.17 4.54
N MET A 236 11.44 0.96 5.56
CA MET A 236 10.77 2.02 6.31
C MET A 236 11.37 2.09 7.71
N LEU A 237 11.61 3.30 8.20
CA LEU A 237 12.17 3.54 9.52
C LEU A 237 11.10 4.12 10.45
N PHE A 238 10.94 3.50 11.62
CA PHE A 238 9.99 3.91 12.64
C PHE A 238 10.69 4.16 13.97
N ASP A 239 10.26 5.19 14.70
CA ASP A 239 10.75 5.44 16.04
C ASP A 239 10.48 4.25 16.98
N PRO A 240 11.36 3.99 17.97
CA PRO A 240 11.15 2.91 18.94
C PRO A 240 9.82 3.02 19.70
N ASP A 241 9.38 4.26 19.99
CA ASP A 241 8.10 4.54 20.67
C ASP A 241 6.91 4.60 19.69
N HIS A 242 7.18 4.49 18.39
CA HIS A 242 6.14 4.35 17.38
C HIS A 242 5.58 2.94 17.42
N ASN A 243 4.74 2.69 18.42
CA ASN A 243 4.11 1.40 18.60
C ASN A 243 3.00 1.23 17.56
N LEU A 244 3.41 0.78 16.35
CA LEU A 244 2.51 0.54 15.23
C LEU A 244 1.44 -0.51 15.60
N GLU A 245 1.80 -1.49 16.43
CA GLU A 245 0.87 -2.50 16.94
C GLU A 245 -0.21 -1.85 17.83
N GLU A 246 0.18 -0.91 18.70
CA GLU A 246 -0.76 -0.16 19.54
C GLU A 246 -1.67 0.75 18.71
N ARG A 247 -1.16 1.37 17.65
CA ARG A 247 -1.98 2.16 16.72
C ARG A 247 -2.98 1.29 15.97
N ILE A 248 -2.55 0.14 15.48
CA ILE A 248 -3.43 -0.85 14.84
C ILE A 248 -4.49 -1.33 15.83
N LEU A 249 -4.09 -1.60 17.08
CA LEU A 249 -5.04 -1.96 18.14
C LEU A 249 -6.05 -0.83 18.38
N ASN A 250 -5.59 0.40 18.56
CA ASN A 250 -6.46 1.54 18.80
C ASN A 250 -7.46 1.74 17.67
N GLU A 251 -7.04 1.61 16.40
CA GLU A 251 -7.93 1.75 15.24
C GLU A 251 -9.05 0.69 15.22
N GLN A 252 -8.78 -0.52 15.71
CA GLN A 252 -9.79 -1.58 15.79
C GLN A 252 -10.87 -1.32 16.83
N PHE A 253 -10.64 -0.43 17.79
CA PHE A 253 -11.55 -0.10 18.88
C PHE A 253 -12.15 1.30 18.79
N ILE A 254 -11.87 2.05 17.72
CA ILE A 254 -12.56 3.32 17.43
C ILE A 254 -13.99 2.99 16.98
N PRO A 255 -15.03 3.58 17.61
CA PRO A 255 -16.41 3.30 17.29
C PRO A 255 -16.88 3.86 15.95
#